data_e3d1c530850e3e54884a3d7082dfcf5c
#
_entry.id   e3d1c530850e3e54884a3d7082dfcf5c
#
_cell.length_a   1.000
_cell.length_b   1.000
_cell.length_c   1.000
_cell.angle_alpha   90.00
_cell.angle_beta   90.00
_cell.angle_gamma   90.00
#
_symmetry.space_group_name_H-M   'P 1'
#
loop_
_entity.id
_entity.type
_entity.pdbx_description
1 polymer ?
#
loop_
_entity_poly.entity_id
_entity_poly.type
_entity_poly.pdbx_seq_one_letter_code
_entity_poly.pdbx_strand_id
1 'polypeptide(L)'
;PLTGDGSAFVRSTSMRGLPSDNVLVLTNSKRRHRSALIAHFGSAMNVGAQGSDIGMIPSIAIKRLEVLRDGASAQYGSDAIAGVMNMILKDNAEGVEFQVTNGTWMSAPNGRGGEADITAAANIGMPLSDNGFLNVSAEYSVRPELSRGTQHLSAADGYKGWDASWGTDDKDNVDNWETAMNWGRPENNGFRSVWNAGLQVSDNVEAYSFGNYADTYGEYSFFLRAPGKSGALTPVPLDPADPTKGDFSWGDTYPLGFTPRLEGHGTDFSSVIGVRGENLGGFGVNYDFSTSYGTHYLHYNLRNSLNLSWGPNSPHNFEIGDLQQEETNWNADFTYPMGDINVAFGAEWREEKYIMYEGQKEAWMPGPWATV
;
A
#
# COMPACT_ATOMS: atom_id res chain seq x y z
N PRO A 1 9.96 -1.42 -11.10
CA PRO A 1 9.28 -0.18 -11.48
C PRO A 1 9.86 0.96 -10.67
N LEU A 2 10.05 2.08 -11.33
CA LEU A 2 10.41 3.33 -10.68
C LEU A 2 9.15 3.87 -9.99
N THR A 3 9.20 3.97 -8.70
CA THR A 3 8.06 4.35 -7.89
C THR A 3 8.47 5.52 -7.03
N GLY A 4 8.30 6.71 -7.57
CA GLY A 4 8.69 7.95 -6.91
C GLY A 4 7.63 8.56 -6.01
N ASP A 5 6.50 7.88 -5.78
CA ASP A 5 5.32 8.48 -5.17
C ASP A 5 4.68 7.62 -4.05
N GLY A 6 5.41 6.61 -3.56
CA GLY A 6 4.88 5.67 -2.56
C GLY A 6 4.04 4.53 -3.14
N SER A 7 3.81 4.48 -4.45
CA SER A 7 3.08 3.38 -5.11
C SER A 7 3.76 2.02 -4.96
N ALA A 8 5.00 1.99 -4.48
CA ALA A 8 5.69 0.75 -4.08
C ALA A 8 5.01 0.04 -2.90
N PHE A 9 4.32 0.77 -2.06
CA PHE A 9 3.71 0.26 -0.82
C PHE A 9 2.26 -0.17 -1.01
N VAL A 10 1.59 0.31 -2.07
CA VAL A 10 0.19 0.02 -2.38
C VAL A 10 0.08 -0.81 -3.65
N ARG A 11 -0.61 -1.93 -3.59
CA ARG A 11 -0.89 -2.81 -4.73
C ARG A 11 -2.30 -2.59 -5.24
N SER A 12 -2.49 -1.53 -5.99
CA SER A 12 -3.75 -1.27 -6.67
C SER A 12 -3.89 -2.11 -7.95
N THR A 13 -5.13 -2.26 -8.40
CA THR A 13 -5.44 -2.96 -9.67
C THR A 13 -5.76 -1.95 -10.77
N SER A 14 -5.42 -2.30 -12.00
CA SER A 14 -5.88 -1.58 -13.18
C SER A 14 -6.40 -2.55 -14.23
N MET A 15 -7.38 -2.15 -14.99
CA MET A 15 -7.95 -2.96 -16.07
C MET A 15 -8.09 -2.13 -17.34
N ARG A 16 -7.81 -2.75 -18.51
CA ARG A 16 -8.02 -2.13 -19.83
C ARG A 16 -7.25 -0.82 -20.03
N GLY A 17 -6.14 -0.62 -19.29
CA GLY A 17 -5.34 0.61 -19.33
C GLY A 17 -5.98 1.81 -18.62
N LEU A 18 -7.09 1.61 -17.90
CA LEU A 18 -7.73 2.65 -17.11
C LEU A 18 -7.13 2.72 -15.69
N PRO A 19 -7.22 3.88 -15.03
CA PRO A 19 -6.76 4.07 -13.66
C PRO A 19 -7.37 3.10 -12.65
N SER A 20 -6.69 2.93 -11.52
CA SER A 20 -7.09 1.98 -10.48
C SER A 20 -8.40 2.33 -9.78
N ASP A 21 -8.79 3.58 -9.73
CA ASP A 21 -10.05 4.08 -9.20
C ASP A 21 -11.26 3.80 -10.11
N ASN A 22 -11.02 3.34 -11.34
CA ASN A 22 -12.06 2.87 -12.26
C ASN A 22 -12.32 1.36 -12.16
N VAL A 23 -11.62 0.65 -11.27
CA VAL A 23 -11.81 -0.77 -10.98
C VAL A 23 -12.46 -0.91 -9.61
N LEU A 24 -13.70 -1.39 -9.57
CA LEU A 24 -14.35 -1.70 -8.32
C LEU A 24 -13.76 -2.97 -7.71
N VAL A 25 -13.23 -2.87 -6.51
CA VAL A 25 -12.74 -4.01 -5.74
C VAL A 25 -13.75 -4.38 -4.66
N LEU A 26 -14.13 -5.66 -4.64
CA LEU A 26 -15.06 -6.24 -3.67
C LEU A 26 -14.38 -7.35 -2.87
N THR A 27 -14.82 -7.54 -1.64
CA THR A 27 -14.56 -8.73 -0.82
C THR A 27 -15.89 -9.34 -0.42
N ASN A 28 -16.12 -10.61 -0.74
CA ASN A 28 -17.42 -11.28 -0.55
C ASN A 28 -18.61 -10.44 -1.05
N SER A 29 -18.44 -9.81 -2.24
CA SER A 29 -19.44 -8.96 -2.89
C SER A 29 -19.76 -7.62 -2.18
N LYS A 30 -19.04 -7.25 -1.14
CA LYS A 30 -19.13 -5.93 -0.51
C LYS A 30 -17.91 -5.09 -0.86
N ARG A 31 -18.12 -3.77 -1.03
CA ARG A 31 -17.09 -2.80 -1.43
C ARG A 31 -15.92 -2.81 -0.45
N ARG A 32 -14.69 -2.89 -1.01
CA ARG A 32 -13.47 -2.66 -0.27
C ARG A 32 -13.10 -1.17 -0.31
N HIS A 33 -12.72 -0.62 0.82
CA HIS A 33 -12.29 0.78 0.92
C HIS A 33 -11.04 1.06 0.06
N ARG A 34 -10.82 2.31 -0.26
CA ARG A 34 -9.64 2.78 -0.99
C ARG A 34 -8.42 2.83 -0.07
N SER A 35 -7.23 2.78 -0.68
CA SER A 35 -5.98 3.06 0.04
C SER A 35 -5.83 4.55 0.33
N ALA A 36 -4.96 4.90 1.29
CA ALA A 36 -4.65 6.29 1.58
C ALA A 36 -3.76 6.95 0.50
N LEU A 37 -3.17 6.18 -0.41
CA LEU A 37 -2.31 6.72 -1.44
C LEU A 37 -3.12 7.29 -2.61
N ILE A 38 -2.94 8.60 -2.85
CA ILE A 38 -3.30 9.24 -4.11
C ILE A 38 -2.01 9.38 -4.93
N ALA A 39 -2.00 8.86 -6.16
CA ALA A 39 -0.81 8.93 -7.01
C ALA A 39 -0.52 10.36 -7.46
N HIS A 40 0.64 10.88 -7.12
CA HIS A 40 1.09 12.22 -7.54
C HIS A 40 1.92 12.19 -8.83
N PHE A 41 2.60 11.07 -9.10
CA PHE A 41 3.42 10.87 -10.28
C PHE A 41 2.88 9.72 -11.13
N GLY A 42 2.83 9.89 -12.43
CA GLY A 42 2.20 8.94 -13.36
C GLY A 42 3.00 7.69 -13.71
N SER A 43 4.06 7.34 -12.97
CA SER A 43 4.95 6.24 -13.37
C SER A 43 4.38 4.83 -13.19
N ALA A 44 3.59 4.60 -12.16
CA ALA A 44 3.01 3.29 -11.85
C ALA A 44 1.48 3.31 -11.81
N MET A 45 0.92 4.47 -11.46
CA MET A 45 -0.51 4.74 -11.42
C MET A 45 -0.76 6.05 -12.16
N ASN A 46 -1.95 6.24 -12.70
CA ASN A 46 -2.29 7.53 -13.31
C ASN A 46 -2.36 8.62 -12.23
N VAL A 47 -1.87 9.81 -12.55
CA VAL A 47 -1.89 10.96 -11.62
C VAL A 47 -3.33 11.23 -11.16
N GLY A 48 -3.51 11.36 -9.87
CA GLY A 48 -4.80 11.52 -9.21
C GLY A 48 -5.54 10.22 -8.90
N ALA A 49 -5.05 9.06 -9.36
CA ALA A 49 -5.69 7.78 -9.09
C ALA A 49 -5.55 7.36 -7.61
N GLN A 50 -6.62 6.80 -7.06
CA GLN A 50 -6.71 6.27 -5.70
C GLN A 50 -7.45 4.93 -5.71
N GLY A 51 -6.71 3.83 -5.81
CA GLY A 51 -7.31 2.48 -5.82
C GLY A 51 -7.31 1.81 -4.46
N SER A 52 -8.06 0.72 -4.33
CA SER A 52 -7.98 -0.17 -3.16
C SER A 52 -6.66 -0.94 -3.17
N ASP A 53 -6.08 -1.18 -1.99
CA ASP A 53 -4.91 -2.04 -1.86
C ASP A 53 -5.32 -3.51 -1.71
N ILE A 54 -5.09 -4.29 -2.76
CA ILE A 54 -5.35 -5.73 -2.74
C ILE A 54 -4.22 -6.53 -2.05
N GLY A 55 -3.08 -5.91 -1.85
CA GLY A 55 -1.92 -6.52 -1.19
C GLY A 55 -2.11 -6.73 0.31
N MET A 56 -3.14 -6.12 0.91
CA MET A 56 -3.46 -6.24 2.33
C MET A 56 -4.26 -7.53 2.66
N ILE A 57 -4.73 -8.24 1.64
CA ILE A 57 -5.43 -9.54 1.81
C ILE A 57 -4.48 -10.68 1.41
N PRO A 58 -4.13 -11.60 2.31
CA PRO A 58 -3.25 -12.72 2.01
C PRO A 58 -3.91 -13.70 1.04
N SER A 59 -3.13 -14.22 0.08
CA SER A 59 -3.66 -15.12 -0.95
C SER A 59 -4.25 -16.41 -0.39
N ILE A 60 -3.73 -16.88 0.74
CA ILE A 60 -4.22 -18.09 1.42
C ILE A 60 -5.67 -17.94 1.92
N ALA A 61 -6.15 -16.70 2.14
CA ALA A 61 -7.54 -16.43 2.54
C ALA A 61 -8.54 -16.51 1.38
N ILE A 62 -8.06 -16.49 0.12
CA ILE A 62 -8.91 -16.38 -1.05
C ILE A 62 -9.33 -17.77 -1.53
N LYS A 63 -10.64 -18.01 -1.61
CA LYS A 63 -11.25 -19.22 -2.20
C LYS A 63 -11.25 -19.14 -3.71
N ARG A 64 -11.62 -17.98 -4.29
CA ARG A 64 -11.59 -17.69 -5.72
C ARG A 64 -11.61 -16.19 -5.99
N LEU A 65 -11.13 -15.83 -7.16
CA LEU A 65 -11.19 -14.47 -7.68
C LEU A 65 -12.16 -14.43 -8.86
N GLU A 66 -13.15 -13.54 -8.79
CA GLU A 66 -14.11 -13.27 -9.85
C GLU A 66 -13.76 -11.94 -10.52
N VAL A 67 -13.63 -11.94 -11.84
CA VAL A 67 -13.25 -10.74 -12.59
C VAL A 67 -14.26 -10.49 -13.71
N LEU A 68 -15.01 -9.39 -13.58
CA LEU A 68 -15.86 -8.86 -14.64
C LEU A 68 -15.06 -7.83 -15.44
N ARG A 69 -14.77 -8.16 -16.69
CA ARG A 69 -13.90 -7.37 -17.60
C ARG A 69 -14.66 -6.38 -18.47
N ASP A 70 -15.80 -5.90 -18.00
CA ASP A 70 -16.61 -4.92 -18.75
C ASP A 70 -17.13 -3.85 -17.82
N GLY A 71 -17.59 -2.72 -18.40
CA GLY A 71 -18.23 -1.67 -17.66
C GLY A 71 -19.51 -2.18 -17.01
N ALA A 72 -19.60 -2.07 -15.70
CA ALA A 72 -20.73 -2.56 -14.92
C ALA A 72 -21.33 -1.48 -14.01
N SER A 73 -21.10 -0.21 -14.35
CA SER A 73 -21.53 0.94 -13.54
C SER A 73 -23.04 0.99 -13.30
N ALA A 74 -23.83 0.45 -14.23
CA ALA A 74 -25.29 0.38 -14.08
C ALA A 74 -25.73 -0.54 -12.93
N GLN A 75 -24.92 -1.55 -12.60
CA GLN A 75 -25.20 -2.53 -11.55
C GLN A 75 -24.41 -2.26 -10.26
N TYR A 76 -23.18 -1.78 -10.39
CA TYR A 76 -22.21 -1.70 -9.29
C TYR A 76 -21.81 -0.28 -8.90
N GLY A 77 -22.36 0.73 -9.58
CA GLY A 77 -22.04 2.14 -9.33
C GLY A 77 -20.85 2.68 -10.15
N SER A 78 -20.51 3.94 -9.92
CA SER A 78 -19.59 4.74 -10.74
C SER A 78 -18.14 4.21 -10.80
N ASP A 79 -17.70 3.42 -9.83
CA ASP A 79 -16.33 2.95 -9.76
C ASP A 79 -16.07 1.73 -10.66
N ALA A 80 -17.14 1.07 -11.14
CA ALA A 80 -17.05 -0.11 -12.02
C ALA A 80 -16.99 0.25 -13.53
N ILE A 81 -16.18 1.23 -13.90
CA ILE A 81 -16.02 1.69 -15.30
C ILE A 81 -15.18 0.72 -16.10
N ALA A 82 -14.02 0.32 -15.58
CA ALA A 82 -13.09 -0.60 -16.21
C ALA A 82 -13.47 -2.07 -15.99
N GLY A 83 -14.12 -2.35 -14.87
CA GLY A 83 -14.53 -3.68 -14.46
C GLY A 83 -14.67 -3.83 -12.96
N VAL A 84 -14.94 -5.06 -12.53
CA VAL A 84 -15.09 -5.43 -11.13
C VAL A 84 -14.17 -6.60 -10.81
N MET A 85 -13.50 -6.54 -9.66
CA MET A 85 -12.71 -7.61 -9.07
C MET A 85 -13.34 -7.99 -7.73
N ASN A 86 -13.82 -9.23 -7.58
CA ASN A 86 -14.43 -9.72 -6.36
C ASN A 86 -13.60 -10.87 -5.79
N MET A 87 -13.05 -10.65 -4.59
CA MET A 87 -12.30 -11.65 -3.83
C MET A 87 -13.27 -12.40 -2.92
N ILE A 88 -13.53 -13.67 -3.23
CA ILE A 88 -14.34 -14.55 -2.39
C ILE A 88 -13.43 -15.23 -1.39
N LEU A 89 -13.69 -15.02 -0.11
CA LEU A 89 -12.92 -15.59 0.99
C LEU A 89 -13.25 -17.06 1.23
N LYS A 90 -12.31 -17.80 1.81
CA LYS A 90 -12.54 -19.17 2.29
C LYS A 90 -13.60 -19.19 3.39
N ASP A 91 -14.45 -20.21 3.36
CA ASP A 91 -15.64 -20.40 4.20
C ASP A 91 -15.74 -21.82 4.78
N ASN A 92 -14.64 -22.58 4.71
CA ASN A 92 -14.62 -23.93 5.29
C ASN A 92 -14.72 -23.88 6.83
N ALA A 93 -15.58 -24.72 7.38
CA ALA A 93 -15.83 -24.84 8.83
C ALA A 93 -14.85 -25.79 9.53
N GLU A 94 -13.91 -26.39 8.81
CA GLU A 94 -12.91 -27.32 9.35
C GLU A 94 -11.68 -27.36 8.46
N GLY A 95 -10.59 -27.89 9.03
CA GLY A 95 -9.33 -28.08 8.32
C GLY A 95 -8.32 -26.97 8.58
N VAL A 96 -7.08 -27.31 8.35
CA VAL A 96 -5.91 -26.44 8.51
C VAL A 96 -5.04 -26.55 7.28
N GLU A 97 -4.62 -25.41 6.75
CA GLU A 97 -3.69 -25.33 5.64
C GLU A 97 -2.48 -24.48 6.06
N PHE A 98 -1.27 -24.95 5.77
CA PHE A 98 -0.03 -24.20 5.94
C PHE A 98 0.69 -24.07 4.61
N GLN A 99 1.23 -22.89 4.36
CA GLN A 99 2.05 -22.60 3.21
C GLN A 99 3.33 -21.90 3.65
N VAL A 100 4.48 -22.43 3.24
CA VAL A 100 5.76 -21.74 3.36
C VAL A 100 6.34 -21.61 1.96
N THR A 101 6.62 -20.40 1.55
CA THR A 101 7.26 -20.11 0.28
C THR A 101 8.62 -19.48 0.56
N ASN A 102 9.66 -20.06 -0.03
CA ASN A 102 11.01 -19.51 -0.02
C ASN A 102 11.45 -19.32 -1.48
N GLY A 103 11.93 -18.14 -1.80
CA GLY A 103 12.45 -17.80 -3.12
C GLY A 103 13.74 -17.01 -3.00
N THR A 104 14.66 -17.19 -3.94
CA THR A 104 15.86 -16.38 -4.04
C THR A 104 16.19 -16.09 -5.50
N TRP A 105 16.85 -14.98 -5.74
CA TRP A 105 17.35 -14.62 -7.05
C TRP A 105 18.76 -15.17 -7.23
N MET A 106 18.92 -16.12 -8.16
CA MET A 106 20.20 -16.83 -8.37
C MET A 106 21.29 -15.99 -9.02
N SER A 107 20.92 -14.88 -9.65
CA SER A 107 21.88 -13.94 -10.25
C SER A 107 21.33 -12.52 -10.32
N ALA A 108 22.16 -11.56 -9.95
CA ALA A 108 21.95 -10.15 -10.22
C ALA A 108 23.12 -9.60 -11.05
N PRO A 109 22.91 -8.64 -11.97
CA PRO A 109 23.97 -8.07 -12.81
C PRO A 109 25.13 -7.45 -12.01
N ASN A 110 24.85 -7.01 -10.80
CA ASN A 110 25.81 -6.39 -9.87
C ASN A 110 26.46 -7.39 -8.89
N GLY A 111 26.28 -8.71 -9.09
CA GLY A 111 26.87 -9.73 -8.23
C GLY A 111 26.20 -9.93 -6.89
N ARG A 112 25.14 -9.19 -6.55
CA ARG A 112 24.31 -9.44 -5.36
C ARG A 112 23.46 -10.68 -5.62
N GLY A 113 23.87 -11.80 -5.02
CA GLY A 113 23.02 -12.96 -4.86
C GLY A 113 21.90 -12.60 -3.90
N GLY A 114 20.66 -12.91 -4.29
CA GLY A 114 19.50 -12.42 -3.57
C GLY A 114 19.39 -12.98 -2.17
N GLU A 115 19.07 -12.13 -1.24
CA GLU A 115 18.48 -12.53 0.02
C GLU A 115 17.18 -13.30 -0.23
N ALA A 116 16.83 -14.19 0.68
CA ALA A 116 15.67 -15.03 0.49
C ALA A 116 14.37 -14.28 0.75
N ASP A 117 13.43 -14.38 -0.19
CA ASP A 117 12.03 -14.05 0.05
C ASP A 117 11.41 -15.17 0.86
N ILE A 118 10.82 -14.85 2.00
CA ILE A 118 10.15 -15.83 2.86
C ILE A 118 8.71 -15.37 3.08
N THR A 119 7.76 -16.29 2.84
CA THR A 119 6.36 -16.09 3.21
C THR A 119 5.88 -17.32 3.96
N ALA A 120 5.36 -17.12 5.16
CA ALA A 120 4.69 -18.16 5.94
C ALA A 120 3.23 -17.77 6.11
N ALA A 121 2.31 -18.68 5.76
CA ALA A 121 0.90 -18.44 5.83
C ALA A 121 0.14 -19.63 6.38
N ALA A 122 -0.98 -19.38 7.05
CA ALA A 122 -1.88 -20.39 7.57
C ALA A 122 -3.34 -20.00 7.35
N ASN A 123 -4.19 -21.00 7.11
CA ASN A 123 -5.64 -20.87 7.12
C ASN A 123 -6.24 -21.97 8.00
N ILE A 124 -7.21 -21.60 8.83
CA ILE A 124 -7.87 -22.49 9.77
C ILE A 124 -9.37 -22.29 9.65
N GLY A 125 -10.09 -23.39 9.35
CA GLY A 125 -11.55 -23.46 9.44
C GLY A 125 -11.97 -24.04 10.78
N MET A 126 -12.98 -23.44 11.38
CA MET A 126 -13.56 -23.89 12.66
C MET A 126 -15.09 -23.82 12.58
N PRO A 127 -15.82 -24.80 13.13
CA PRO A 127 -17.26 -24.68 13.24
C PRO A 127 -17.65 -23.59 14.24
N LEU A 128 -18.61 -22.77 13.86
CA LEU A 128 -19.25 -21.78 14.72
C LEU A 128 -20.66 -22.29 15.01
N SER A 129 -20.84 -23.17 16.01
CA SER A 129 -22.02 -23.99 16.23
C SER A 129 -22.25 -25.04 15.11
N ASP A 130 -23.39 -25.74 15.19
CA ASP A 130 -23.78 -26.81 14.23
C ASP A 130 -24.07 -26.26 12.81
N ASN A 131 -24.38 -24.97 12.68
CA ASN A 131 -24.85 -24.33 11.46
C ASN A 131 -24.04 -23.08 11.08
N GLY A 132 -22.77 -23.03 11.43
CA GLY A 132 -21.94 -21.87 11.12
C GLY A 132 -20.47 -22.22 10.94
N PHE A 133 -19.73 -21.27 10.43
CA PHE A 133 -18.29 -21.37 10.25
C PHE A 133 -17.56 -20.11 10.71
N LEU A 134 -16.34 -20.28 11.13
CA LEU A 134 -15.32 -19.24 11.28
C LEU A 134 -14.06 -19.69 10.55
N ASN A 135 -13.65 -18.94 9.58
CA ASN A 135 -12.40 -19.15 8.84
C ASN A 135 -11.43 -18.02 9.12
N VAL A 136 -10.22 -18.34 9.55
CA VAL A 136 -9.19 -17.35 9.87
C VAL A 136 -7.93 -17.66 9.06
N SER A 137 -7.37 -16.64 8.45
CA SER A 137 -6.11 -16.71 7.73
C SER A 137 -5.11 -15.71 8.29
N ALA A 138 -3.83 -16.07 8.29
CA ALA A 138 -2.73 -15.17 8.62
C ALA A 138 -1.53 -15.42 7.70
N GLU A 139 -0.81 -14.36 7.38
CA GLU A 139 0.41 -14.39 6.57
C GLU A 139 1.45 -13.46 7.19
N TYR A 140 2.69 -13.90 7.24
CA TYR A 140 3.85 -13.05 7.47
C TYR A 140 4.83 -13.20 6.32
N SER A 141 5.27 -12.09 5.76
CA SER A 141 6.21 -12.10 4.64
C SER A 141 7.39 -11.16 4.89
N VAL A 142 8.57 -11.61 4.50
CA VAL A 142 9.81 -10.84 4.45
C VAL A 142 10.32 -10.89 3.02
N ARG A 143 10.43 -9.73 2.39
CA ARG A 143 10.90 -9.56 1.02
C ARG A 143 11.93 -8.46 0.98
N PRO A 144 13.22 -8.80 1.06
CA PRO A 144 14.31 -7.83 1.01
C PRO A 144 14.30 -7.03 -0.30
N GLU A 145 14.93 -5.88 -0.25
CA GLU A 145 15.20 -5.07 -1.45
C GLU A 145 15.98 -5.89 -2.48
N LEU A 146 15.63 -5.75 -3.74
CA LEU A 146 16.35 -6.36 -4.85
C LEU A 146 16.66 -5.30 -5.91
N SER A 147 17.96 -5.03 -6.13
CA SER A 147 18.41 -4.21 -7.25
C SER A 147 18.99 -5.06 -8.37
N ARG A 148 18.52 -4.85 -9.59
CA ARG A 148 19.03 -5.48 -10.80
C ARG A 148 19.65 -4.47 -11.78
N GLY A 149 19.82 -3.24 -11.32
CA GLY A 149 20.48 -2.19 -12.07
C GLY A 149 21.99 -2.30 -12.04
N THR A 150 22.62 -1.52 -12.88
CA THR A 150 24.06 -1.23 -12.86
C THR A 150 24.29 0.10 -12.16
N GLN A 151 25.53 0.36 -11.75
CA GLN A 151 25.91 1.61 -11.12
C GLN A 151 25.56 2.83 -12.00
N HIS A 152 25.09 3.90 -11.37
CA HIS A 152 24.79 5.15 -12.06
C HIS A 152 26.07 5.79 -12.62
N LEU A 153 26.02 6.26 -13.86
CA LEU A 153 27.20 6.81 -14.54
C LEU A 153 27.81 8.04 -13.85
N SER A 154 26.98 8.84 -13.15
CA SER A 154 27.45 10.00 -12.38
C SER A 154 28.00 9.62 -11.00
N ALA A 155 27.81 8.39 -10.58
CA ALA A 155 28.38 7.83 -9.37
C ALA A 155 29.69 7.07 -9.68
N ALA A 156 30.53 7.66 -10.50
CA ALA A 156 31.78 7.10 -10.99
C ALA A 156 32.60 6.37 -9.92
N ASP A 157 33.71 5.79 -10.31
CA ASP A 157 34.62 5.00 -9.49
C ASP A 157 34.76 5.51 -8.05
N GLY A 158 34.21 4.76 -7.09
CA GLY A 158 34.27 5.07 -5.66
C GLY A 158 32.95 5.41 -4.98
N TYR A 159 31.85 5.59 -5.71
CA TYR A 159 30.53 5.68 -5.07
C TYR A 159 30.15 4.30 -4.52
N LYS A 160 29.90 4.26 -3.25
CA LYS A 160 29.60 3.02 -2.54
C LYS A 160 28.12 2.92 -2.13
N GLY A 161 27.23 3.46 -2.93
CA GLY A 161 25.79 3.37 -2.80
C GLY A 161 25.25 4.19 -1.65
N TRP A 162 25.04 3.56 -0.56
CA TRP A 162 24.62 4.18 0.70
C TRP A 162 25.84 4.81 1.36
N ASP A 163 25.76 6.07 1.67
CA ASP A 163 26.93 6.78 2.20
C ASP A 163 27.03 6.68 3.71
N ALA A 164 28.06 5.98 4.19
CA ALA A 164 28.45 5.94 5.60
C ALA A 164 28.79 7.33 6.19
N SER A 165 28.98 8.37 5.35
CA SER A 165 29.27 9.73 5.81
C SER A 165 28.10 10.39 6.56
N TRP A 166 26.90 9.85 6.45
CA TRP A 166 25.69 10.34 7.15
C TRP A 166 25.65 10.01 8.63
N GLY A 167 26.70 9.42 9.17
CA GLY A 167 26.80 9.20 10.62
C GLY A 167 25.79 8.19 11.18
N THR A 168 25.16 7.38 10.32
CA THR A 168 24.46 6.21 10.80
C THR A 168 25.51 5.20 11.25
N ASP A 169 25.28 4.57 12.40
CA ASP A 169 26.21 3.57 12.95
C ASP A 169 26.31 2.29 12.10
N ASP A 170 25.66 2.27 10.96
CA ASP A 170 25.62 1.18 9.99
C ASP A 170 26.83 1.20 9.04
N LYS A 171 28.02 1.34 9.64
CA LYS A 171 29.31 1.28 8.94
C LYS A 171 29.58 -0.10 8.33
N ASP A 172 28.80 -1.10 8.74
CA ASP A 172 28.99 -2.49 8.32
C ASP A 172 28.24 -2.82 7.03
N ASN A 173 27.35 -1.94 6.54
CA ASN A 173 26.54 -2.15 5.35
C ASN A 173 27.05 -1.45 4.08
N VAL A 174 28.25 -0.91 4.14
CA VAL A 174 28.91 -0.31 2.96
C VAL A 174 29.60 -1.40 2.16
N ASP A 175 28.86 -2.38 1.69
CA ASP A 175 29.39 -3.29 0.70
C ASP A 175 29.67 -2.53 -0.58
N ASN A 176 30.89 -2.72 -1.11
CA ASN A 176 31.43 -2.09 -2.32
C ASN A 176 30.60 -2.31 -3.61
N TRP A 177 29.40 -2.86 -3.49
CA TRP A 177 28.58 -3.37 -4.58
C TRP A 177 27.20 -2.68 -4.69
N GLU A 178 26.89 -1.74 -3.77
CA GLU A 178 25.60 -1.06 -3.83
C GLU A 178 25.55 -0.07 -5.01
N THR A 179 24.47 -0.20 -5.77
CA THR A 179 24.15 0.80 -6.79
C THR A 179 23.61 2.06 -6.13
N ALA A 180 23.96 3.24 -6.67
CA ALA A 180 23.48 4.52 -6.15
C ALA A 180 21.95 4.64 -6.13
N MET A 181 21.26 3.79 -6.87
CA MET A 181 19.80 3.72 -6.92
C MET A 181 19.36 2.26 -7.04
N ASN A 182 18.25 1.94 -6.40
CA ASN A 182 17.63 0.63 -6.57
C ASN A 182 16.81 0.59 -7.86
N TRP A 183 17.19 -0.30 -8.77
CA TRP A 183 16.47 -0.58 -10.01
C TRP A 183 15.86 -1.98 -9.95
N GLY A 184 14.88 -2.15 -9.08
CA GLY A 184 14.25 -3.46 -8.90
C GLY A 184 13.05 -3.40 -7.98
N ARG A 185 12.98 -4.34 -7.06
CA ARG A 185 11.91 -4.44 -6.09
C ARG A 185 12.31 -3.68 -4.81
N PRO A 186 11.42 -2.86 -4.24
CA PRO A 186 11.60 -2.31 -2.90
C PRO A 186 11.57 -3.40 -1.84
N GLU A 187 12.12 -3.13 -0.67
CA GLU A 187 11.85 -3.92 0.51
C GLU A 187 10.35 -3.90 0.82
N ASN A 188 9.81 -5.03 1.26
CA ASN A 188 8.42 -5.13 1.69
C ASN A 188 8.25 -6.29 2.68
N ASN A 189 7.96 -5.96 3.91
CA ASN A 189 7.71 -6.90 4.99
C ASN A 189 6.29 -6.68 5.51
N GLY A 190 5.68 -7.67 6.15
CA GLY A 190 4.40 -7.40 6.80
C GLY A 190 3.65 -8.63 7.28
N PHE A 191 2.76 -8.34 8.21
CA PHE A 191 1.74 -9.25 8.71
C PHE A 191 0.38 -8.91 8.09
N ARG A 192 -0.39 -9.94 7.77
CA ARG A 192 -1.75 -9.82 7.23
C ARG A 192 -2.63 -10.88 7.84
N SER A 193 -3.83 -10.53 8.19
CA SER A 193 -4.84 -11.47 8.70
C SER A 193 -6.22 -11.18 8.12
N VAL A 194 -7.03 -12.22 8.00
CA VAL A 194 -8.40 -12.16 7.48
C VAL A 194 -9.26 -13.09 8.31
N TRP A 195 -10.48 -12.67 8.63
CA TRP A 195 -11.53 -13.54 9.12
C TRP A 195 -12.73 -13.55 8.18
N ASN A 196 -13.43 -14.64 8.13
CA ASN A 196 -14.71 -14.81 7.45
C ASN A 196 -15.59 -15.74 8.28
N ALA A 197 -16.78 -15.29 8.67
CA ALA A 197 -17.68 -16.02 9.52
C ALA A 197 -19.12 -15.94 8.99
N GLY A 198 -19.85 -17.03 9.11
CA GLY A 198 -21.26 -17.12 8.81
C GLY A 198 -21.97 -17.99 9.84
N LEU A 199 -23.16 -17.59 10.23
CA LEU A 199 -23.98 -18.31 11.20
C LEU A 199 -25.45 -18.31 10.75
N GLN A 200 -26.00 -19.48 10.50
CA GLN A 200 -27.44 -19.64 10.26
C GLN A 200 -28.21 -19.42 11.59
N VAL A 201 -28.90 -18.30 11.67
CA VAL A 201 -29.65 -17.88 12.87
C VAL A 201 -31.04 -18.54 12.91
N SER A 202 -31.63 -18.76 11.72
CA SER A 202 -32.87 -19.52 11.53
C SER A 202 -32.87 -20.13 10.12
N ASP A 203 -33.88 -20.91 9.77
CA ASP A 203 -33.97 -21.60 8.50
C ASP A 203 -33.79 -20.67 7.28
N ASN A 204 -34.17 -19.40 7.41
CA ASN A 204 -34.15 -18.43 6.32
C ASN A 204 -33.30 -17.19 6.61
N VAL A 205 -32.48 -17.17 7.68
CA VAL A 205 -31.69 -16.00 8.09
C VAL A 205 -30.27 -16.39 8.44
N GLU A 206 -29.32 -15.79 7.79
CA GLU A 206 -27.89 -15.91 8.07
C GLU A 206 -27.31 -14.57 8.54
N ALA A 207 -26.57 -14.58 9.63
CA ALA A 207 -25.69 -13.49 10.03
C ALA A 207 -24.27 -13.79 9.55
N TYR A 208 -23.56 -12.77 9.09
CA TYR A 208 -22.20 -12.92 8.62
C TYR A 208 -21.29 -11.76 9.05
N SER A 209 -20.02 -12.04 9.13
CA SER A 209 -18.98 -11.02 9.31
C SER A 209 -17.70 -11.44 8.62
N PHE A 210 -17.02 -10.49 8.00
CA PHE A 210 -15.67 -10.69 7.49
C PHE A 210 -14.87 -9.39 7.54
N GLY A 211 -13.55 -9.52 7.48
CA GLY A 211 -12.68 -8.37 7.50
C GLY A 211 -11.22 -8.77 7.47
N ASN A 212 -10.36 -7.75 7.54
CA ASN A 212 -8.92 -7.95 7.59
C ASN A 212 -8.24 -6.96 8.51
N TYR A 213 -7.05 -7.33 8.94
CA TYR A 213 -6.04 -6.45 9.52
C TYR A 213 -4.70 -6.74 8.87
N ALA A 214 -3.99 -5.69 8.50
CA ALA A 214 -2.63 -5.78 7.98
C ALA A 214 -1.76 -4.66 8.54
N ASP A 215 -0.49 -5.00 8.74
CA ASP A 215 0.59 -4.08 9.10
C ASP A 215 1.79 -4.39 8.22
N THR A 216 2.23 -3.41 7.45
CA THR A 216 3.25 -3.57 6.42
C THR A 216 4.30 -2.48 6.50
N TYR A 217 5.52 -2.84 6.17
CA TYR A 217 6.65 -1.93 6.03
C TYR A 217 7.25 -2.09 4.64
N GLY A 218 7.72 -1.00 4.07
CA GLY A 218 8.51 -1.01 2.86
C GLY A 218 9.48 0.15 2.79
N GLU A 219 10.52 -0.02 1.98
CA GLU A 219 11.49 1.02 1.71
C GLU A 219 11.95 0.95 0.25
N TYR A 220 12.14 2.11 -0.38
CA TYR A 220 12.75 2.21 -1.69
C TYR A 220 13.59 3.49 -1.85
N SER A 221 14.55 3.46 -2.79
CA SER A 221 15.39 4.61 -3.11
C SER A 221 14.76 5.52 -4.17
N PHE A 222 14.94 6.82 -4.01
CA PHE A 222 14.73 7.80 -5.06
C PHE A 222 15.91 7.86 -6.06
N PHE A 223 15.94 8.90 -6.88
CA PHE A 223 17.06 9.18 -7.79
C PHE A 223 18.26 9.75 -7.05
N LEU A 224 19.45 9.38 -7.51
CA LEU A 224 20.72 9.96 -7.05
C LEU A 224 20.72 11.48 -7.22
N ARG A 225 21.08 12.19 -6.16
CA ARG A 225 21.43 13.61 -6.16
C ARG A 225 22.91 13.73 -6.52
N ALA A 226 23.22 13.64 -7.82
CA ALA A 226 24.59 13.60 -8.31
C ALA A 226 25.30 14.97 -8.17
N PRO A 227 26.62 14.97 -7.93
CA PRO A 227 27.42 16.18 -7.90
C PRO A 227 27.29 16.97 -9.22
N GLY A 228 27.18 18.29 -9.11
CA GLY A 228 27.07 19.20 -10.27
C GLY A 228 25.77 19.11 -11.07
N LYS A 229 24.86 18.21 -10.72
CA LYS A 229 23.53 18.07 -11.36
C LYS A 229 22.37 18.30 -10.40
N SER A 230 22.63 18.36 -9.13
CA SER A 230 21.63 18.61 -8.10
C SER A 230 21.88 19.94 -7.41
N GLY A 231 20.89 20.81 -7.37
CA GLY A 231 20.96 22.06 -6.59
C GLY A 231 21.26 21.84 -5.10
N ALA A 232 21.05 20.61 -4.61
CA ALA A 232 21.36 20.22 -3.23
C ALA A 232 22.84 20.38 -2.85
N LEU A 233 23.74 20.34 -3.84
CA LEU A 233 25.19 20.39 -3.64
C LEU A 233 25.78 21.74 -4.07
N THR A 234 24.94 22.72 -4.41
CA THR A 234 25.37 24.08 -4.75
C THR A 234 25.74 24.83 -3.48
N PRO A 235 26.89 25.54 -3.44
CA PRO A 235 27.23 26.39 -2.28
C PRO A 235 26.18 27.46 -2.02
N VAL A 236 25.91 27.70 -0.73
CA VAL A 236 25.04 28.77 -0.22
C VAL A 236 25.80 29.56 0.85
N PRO A 237 25.46 30.83 1.12
CA PRO A 237 26.07 31.57 2.21
C PRO A 237 25.99 30.82 3.53
N LEU A 238 27.08 30.80 4.30
CA LEU A 238 27.08 30.16 5.64
C LEU A 238 26.11 30.85 6.60
N ASP A 239 25.91 32.16 6.42
CA ASP A 239 24.90 32.94 7.11
C ASP A 239 24.08 33.74 6.10
N PRO A 240 22.78 33.44 5.91
CA PRO A 240 21.96 34.15 4.91
C PRO A 240 21.80 35.64 5.20
N ALA A 241 22.01 36.09 6.46
CA ALA A 241 21.97 37.48 6.85
C ALA A 241 23.32 38.22 6.64
N ASP A 242 24.42 37.47 6.47
CA ASP A 242 25.76 38.02 6.29
C ASP A 242 26.61 37.18 5.36
N PRO A 243 26.47 37.35 4.02
CA PRO A 243 27.22 36.59 3.03
C PRO A 243 28.74 36.72 3.12
N THR A 244 29.26 37.68 3.88
CA THR A 244 30.71 37.85 4.05
C THR A 244 31.36 36.80 4.96
N LYS A 245 30.57 36.01 5.65
CA LYS A 245 31.03 34.90 6.51
C LYS A 245 31.50 33.66 5.74
N GLY A 246 31.40 33.68 4.42
CA GLY A 246 31.80 32.58 3.57
C GLY A 246 30.61 31.72 3.17
N ASP A 247 30.92 30.66 2.39
CA ASP A 247 29.93 29.75 1.83
C ASP A 247 29.95 28.39 2.57
N PHE A 248 28.80 27.73 2.54
CA PHE A 248 28.60 26.35 2.96
C PHE A 248 28.18 25.51 1.75
N SER A 249 28.72 24.30 1.62
CA SER A 249 28.30 23.36 0.57
C SER A 249 28.11 21.97 1.14
N TRP A 250 26.94 21.41 0.90
CA TRP A 250 26.75 19.98 1.11
C TRP A 250 27.61 19.10 0.21
N GLY A 251 28.12 19.66 -0.91
CA GLY A 251 29.10 19.00 -1.78
C GLY A 251 30.42 18.66 -1.08
N ASP A 252 30.80 19.42 -0.04
CA ASP A 252 32.00 19.13 0.78
C ASP A 252 31.75 17.93 1.71
N THR A 253 30.51 17.74 2.14
CA THR A 253 30.10 16.57 2.96
C THR A 253 29.81 15.36 2.10
N TYR A 254 29.17 15.57 0.94
CA TYR A 254 28.76 14.52 -0.01
C TYR A 254 29.37 14.70 -1.39
N PRO A 255 30.68 14.52 -1.54
CA PRO A 255 31.39 14.80 -2.79
C PRO A 255 30.93 13.89 -3.95
N LEU A 256 30.37 12.73 -3.65
CA LEU A 256 29.85 11.78 -4.63
C LEU A 256 28.31 11.85 -4.78
N GLY A 257 27.66 12.73 -4.06
CA GLY A 257 26.22 12.85 -4.03
C GLY A 257 25.56 11.93 -2.98
N PHE A 258 24.24 11.87 -2.99
CA PHE A 258 23.45 11.04 -2.06
C PHE A 258 22.14 10.58 -2.71
N THR A 259 21.55 9.52 -2.19
CA THR A 259 20.28 8.99 -2.67
C THR A 259 19.25 8.98 -1.54
N PRO A 260 18.19 9.80 -1.60
CA PRO A 260 17.11 9.74 -0.63
C PRO A 260 16.39 8.40 -0.65
N ARG A 261 15.90 7.95 0.50
CA ARG A 261 15.12 6.73 0.66
C ARG A 261 13.79 7.05 1.32
N LEU A 262 12.70 6.46 0.80
CA LEU A 262 11.37 6.60 1.38
C LEU A 262 11.00 5.30 2.08
N GLU A 263 10.72 5.41 3.37
CA GLU A 263 10.09 4.36 4.16
C GLU A 263 8.60 4.60 4.23
N GLY A 264 7.83 3.54 4.19
CA GLY A 264 6.39 3.56 4.37
C GLY A 264 5.92 2.47 5.32
N HIS A 265 5.16 2.85 6.34
CA HIS A 265 4.43 1.93 7.19
C HIS A 265 2.95 2.02 6.84
N GLY A 266 2.37 0.90 6.41
CA GLY A 266 0.97 0.79 6.04
C GLY A 266 0.19 -0.03 7.04
N THR A 267 -0.88 0.54 7.62
CA THR A 267 -1.85 -0.21 8.42
C THR A 267 -3.19 -0.20 7.72
N ASP A 268 -3.82 -1.36 7.58
CA ASP A 268 -5.10 -1.55 6.92
C ASP A 268 -6.04 -2.35 7.82
N PHE A 269 -7.24 -1.86 7.97
CA PHE A 269 -8.31 -2.56 8.69
C PHE A 269 -9.62 -2.45 7.94
N SER A 270 -10.34 -3.55 7.82
CA SER A 270 -11.73 -3.52 7.39
C SER A 270 -12.59 -4.51 8.16
N SER A 271 -13.85 -4.17 8.33
CA SER A 271 -14.87 -5.04 8.93
C SER A 271 -16.18 -4.85 8.20
N VAL A 272 -16.83 -5.96 7.89
CA VAL A 272 -18.19 -6.01 7.35
C VAL A 272 -19.02 -6.89 8.29
N ILE A 273 -20.20 -6.42 8.62
CA ILE A 273 -21.20 -7.19 9.39
C ILE A 273 -22.53 -7.08 8.64
N GLY A 274 -23.22 -8.19 8.49
CA GLY A 274 -24.49 -8.21 7.80
C GLY A 274 -25.42 -9.34 8.21
N VAL A 275 -26.64 -9.21 7.77
CA VAL A 275 -27.69 -10.22 7.88
C VAL A 275 -28.36 -10.35 6.53
N ARG A 276 -28.45 -11.56 6.02
CA ARG A 276 -29.14 -11.88 4.77
C ARG A 276 -30.17 -12.97 4.97
N GLY A 277 -31.18 -12.96 4.16
CA GLY A 277 -32.21 -13.97 4.26
C GLY A 277 -33.19 -13.99 3.11
N GLU A 278 -34.08 -14.95 3.19
CA GLU A 278 -35.13 -15.17 2.20
C GLU A 278 -36.50 -14.81 2.77
N ASN A 279 -37.45 -14.48 1.85
CA ASN A 279 -38.85 -14.28 2.17
C ASN A 279 -39.12 -13.23 3.25
N LEU A 280 -38.52 -12.06 3.16
CA LEU A 280 -38.69 -10.94 4.09
C LEU A 280 -40.20 -10.66 4.35
N GLY A 281 -40.59 -10.78 5.60
CA GLY A 281 -41.98 -10.52 6.03
C GLY A 281 -43.04 -11.38 5.35
N GLY A 282 -42.67 -12.48 4.68
CA GLY A 282 -43.62 -13.35 3.96
C GLY A 282 -43.95 -12.89 2.54
N PHE A 283 -43.24 -11.86 2.00
CA PHE A 283 -43.47 -11.28 0.68
C PHE A 283 -42.69 -11.91 -0.47
N GLY A 284 -41.93 -12.97 -0.20
CA GLY A 284 -41.09 -13.61 -1.22
C GLY A 284 -39.88 -12.80 -1.65
N VAL A 285 -39.49 -11.76 -0.90
CA VAL A 285 -38.34 -10.90 -1.15
C VAL A 285 -37.14 -11.44 -0.39
N ASN A 286 -36.03 -11.70 -1.08
CA ASN A 286 -34.74 -11.96 -0.44
C ASN A 286 -34.05 -10.63 -0.13
N TYR A 287 -33.26 -10.60 0.92
CA TYR A 287 -32.62 -9.37 1.40
C TYR A 287 -31.20 -9.60 1.92
N ASP A 288 -30.41 -8.53 1.87
CA ASP A 288 -29.08 -8.45 2.51
C ASP A 288 -28.90 -7.03 3.08
N PHE A 289 -28.84 -6.92 4.38
CA PHE A 289 -28.50 -5.68 5.08
C PHE A 289 -27.09 -5.78 5.63
N SER A 290 -26.26 -4.80 5.33
CA SER A 290 -24.89 -4.80 5.85
C SER A 290 -24.38 -3.39 6.13
N THR A 291 -23.40 -3.34 7.02
CA THR A 291 -22.56 -2.17 7.24
C THR A 291 -21.09 -2.58 7.13
N SER A 292 -20.28 -1.68 6.62
CA SER A 292 -18.84 -1.85 6.59
C SER A 292 -18.12 -0.60 7.07
N TYR A 293 -16.98 -0.82 7.68
CA TYR A 293 -15.98 0.20 7.98
C TYR A 293 -14.63 -0.26 7.46
N GLY A 294 -13.89 0.63 6.82
CA GLY A 294 -12.54 0.38 6.37
C GLY A 294 -11.65 1.59 6.57
N THR A 295 -10.40 1.37 6.90
CA THR A 295 -9.39 2.41 6.99
C THR A 295 -8.04 1.91 6.49
N HIS A 296 -7.34 2.78 5.79
CA HIS A 296 -5.96 2.56 5.40
C HIS A 296 -5.14 3.78 5.83
N TYR A 297 -4.06 3.53 6.55
CA TYR A 297 -3.15 4.54 7.06
C TYR A 297 -1.75 4.31 6.51
N LEU A 298 -1.08 5.37 6.08
CA LEU A 298 0.29 5.38 5.59
C LEU A 298 1.11 6.43 6.34
N HIS A 299 2.11 5.97 7.05
CA HIS A 299 3.13 6.80 7.68
C HIS A 299 4.40 6.80 6.83
N TYR A 300 4.94 7.99 6.54
CA TYR A 300 6.10 8.14 5.69
C TYR A 300 7.28 8.81 6.40
N ASN A 301 8.45 8.17 6.28
CA ASN A 301 9.74 8.75 6.62
C ASN A 301 10.61 8.89 5.37
N LEU A 302 11.18 10.06 5.18
CA LEU A 302 12.19 10.29 4.15
C LEU A 302 13.56 10.29 4.80
N ARG A 303 14.39 9.31 4.48
CA ARG A 303 15.76 9.20 4.96
C ARG A 303 16.76 9.64 3.91
N ASN A 304 17.95 9.98 4.39
CA ASN A 304 19.06 10.35 3.52
C ASN A 304 18.69 11.49 2.57
N SER A 305 18.08 12.54 3.08
CA SER A 305 17.61 13.69 2.31
C SER A 305 18.02 15.01 2.95
N LEU A 306 17.80 16.11 2.25
CA LEU A 306 18.10 17.46 2.69
C LEU A 306 16.95 18.40 2.33
N ASN A 307 16.60 19.30 3.24
CA ASN A 307 15.84 20.50 2.91
C ASN A 307 16.81 21.69 2.79
N LEU A 308 17.12 22.09 1.56
CA LEU A 308 18.12 23.08 1.26
C LEU A 308 17.83 24.46 1.87
N SER A 309 16.53 24.76 2.09
CA SER A 309 16.13 26.01 2.71
C SER A 309 16.55 26.13 4.18
N TRP A 310 17.00 25.05 4.80
CA TRP A 310 17.56 25.03 6.16
C TRP A 310 19.10 25.09 6.16
N GLY A 311 19.74 25.16 4.99
CA GLY A 311 21.19 25.26 4.85
C GLY A 311 21.94 24.22 5.66
N PRO A 312 23.01 24.60 6.41
CA PRO A 312 23.77 23.67 7.25
C PRO A 312 22.99 23.05 8.41
N ASN A 313 21.81 23.58 8.72
CA ASN A 313 20.94 23.07 9.79
C ASN A 313 19.87 22.09 9.29
N SER A 314 19.92 21.70 8.03
CA SER A 314 18.97 20.73 7.51
C SER A 314 19.08 19.39 8.24
N PRO A 315 17.95 18.83 8.73
CA PRO A 315 17.92 17.41 9.09
C PRO A 315 18.25 16.54 7.88
N HIS A 316 18.61 15.28 8.15
CA HIS A 316 18.88 14.28 7.11
C HIS A 316 17.77 13.25 7.00
N ASN A 317 16.96 13.13 8.03
CA ASN A 317 15.79 12.27 8.09
C ASN A 317 14.58 13.11 8.46
N PHE A 318 13.46 12.83 7.83
CA PHE A 318 12.24 13.61 7.94
C PHE A 318 11.03 12.70 8.16
N GLU A 319 10.21 13.04 9.14
CA GLU A 319 8.82 12.62 9.17
C GLU A 319 8.05 13.55 8.23
N ILE A 320 7.71 13.07 7.04
CA ILE A 320 7.13 13.93 5.99
C ILE A 320 5.62 14.09 6.09
N GLY A 321 4.98 13.33 6.97
CA GLY A 321 3.55 13.35 7.23
C GLY A 321 2.88 12.03 6.88
N ASP A 322 1.61 11.93 7.26
CA ASP A 322 0.83 10.72 7.12
C ASP A 322 -0.43 10.94 6.29
N LEU A 323 -0.90 9.87 5.69
CA LEU A 323 -2.11 9.84 4.90
C LEU A 323 -3.07 8.81 5.48
N GLN A 324 -4.35 9.15 5.59
CA GLN A 324 -5.38 8.21 6.03
C GLN A 324 -6.63 8.32 5.15
N GLN A 325 -7.14 7.19 4.76
CA GLN A 325 -8.45 7.02 4.15
C GLN A 325 -9.35 6.25 5.11
N GLU A 326 -10.55 6.76 5.34
CA GLU A 326 -11.63 6.09 6.07
C GLU A 326 -12.86 5.97 5.17
N GLU A 327 -13.57 4.87 5.27
CA GLU A 327 -14.80 4.64 4.50
C GLU A 327 -15.81 3.87 5.35
N THR A 328 -17.05 4.34 5.36
CA THR A 328 -18.19 3.67 5.99
C THR A 328 -19.29 3.50 4.98
N ASN A 329 -19.83 2.28 4.87
CA ASN A 329 -20.92 1.97 3.97
C ASN A 329 -22.09 1.31 4.72
N TRP A 330 -23.31 1.61 4.26
CA TRP A 330 -24.53 0.95 4.63
C TRP A 330 -25.23 0.49 3.37
N ASN A 331 -25.53 -0.82 3.30
CA ASN A 331 -26.15 -1.43 2.14
C ASN A 331 -27.46 -2.11 2.52
N ALA A 332 -28.43 -1.97 1.64
CA ALA A 332 -29.69 -2.70 1.69
C ALA A 332 -29.99 -3.22 0.27
N ASP A 333 -29.82 -4.51 0.07
CA ASP A 333 -29.97 -5.17 -1.23
C ASP A 333 -31.17 -6.11 -1.18
N PHE A 334 -31.97 -6.12 -2.26
CA PHE A 334 -33.18 -6.93 -2.36
C PHE A 334 -33.24 -7.64 -3.71
N THR A 335 -33.75 -8.88 -3.70
CA THR A 335 -34.13 -9.59 -4.92
C THR A 335 -35.52 -10.20 -4.77
N TYR A 336 -36.31 -10.04 -5.82
CA TYR A 336 -37.68 -10.55 -5.89
C TYR A 336 -37.87 -11.43 -7.14
N PRO A 337 -37.99 -12.77 -6.99
CA PRO A 337 -38.25 -13.67 -8.08
C PRO A 337 -39.72 -13.59 -8.50
N MET A 338 -39.99 -13.23 -9.78
CA MET A 338 -41.32 -13.15 -10.38
C MET A 338 -41.42 -14.12 -11.56
N GLY A 339 -41.64 -15.39 -11.29
CA GLY A 339 -41.65 -16.41 -12.33
C GLY A 339 -40.29 -16.51 -13.04
N ASP A 340 -40.24 -16.21 -14.34
CA ASP A 340 -39.00 -16.24 -15.13
C ASP A 340 -38.17 -14.94 -15.03
N ILE A 341 -38.65 -13.95 -14.28
CA ILE A 341 -38.00 -12.64 -14.10
C ILE A 341 -37.47 -12.55 -12.65
N ASN A 342 -36.24 -12.11 -12.50
CA ASN A 342 -35.69 -11.75 -11.20
C ASN A 342 -35.48 -10.21 -11.15
N VAL A 343 -36.16 -9.56 -10.22
CA VAL A 343 -36.07 -8.11 -10.01
C VAL A 343 -35.08 -7.87 -8.85
N ALA A 344 -34.02 -7.11 -9.10
CA ALA A 344 -33.05 -6.69 -8.09
C ALA A 344 -33.11 -5.18 -7.90
N PHE A 345 -33.11 -4.71 -6.65
CA PHE A 345 -33.03 -3.30 -6.29
C PHE A 345 -32.34 -3.15 -4.92
N GLY A 346 -31.85 -1.96 -4.65
CA GLY A 346 -31.13 -1.72 -3.39
C GLY A 346 -30.86 -0.25 -3.16
N ALA A 347 -30.23 0.04 -2.03
CA ALA A 347 -29.74 1.34 -1.64
C ALA A 347 -28.38 1.21 -0.95
N GLU A 348 -27.47 2.12 -1.28
CA GLU A 348 -26.18 2.26 -0.62
C GLU A 348 -26.05 3.69 -0.10
N TRP A 349 -25.57 3.83 1.13
CA TRP A 349 -25.04 5.08 1.66
C TRP A 349 -23.57 4.90 1.97
N ARG A 350 -22.74 5.84 1.52
CA ARG A 350 -21.31 5.80 1.67
C ARG A 350 -20.77 7.14 2.16
N GLU A 351 -19.90 7.10 3.12
CA GLU A 351 -19.09 8.23 3.58
C GLU A 351 -17.62 7.92 3.43
N GLU A 352 -16.90 8.81 2.79
CA GLU A 352 -15.44 8.76 2.65
C GLU A 352 -14.82 9.97 3.33
N LYS A 353 -13.72 9.73 4.05
CA LYS A 353 -12.95 10.76 4.71
C LYS A 353 -11.48 10.56 4.41
N TYR A 354 -10.86 11.59 3.85
CA TYR A 354 -9.44 11.64 3.58
C TYR A 354 -8.76 12.62 4.52
N ILE A 355 -7.68 12.18 5.18
CA ILE A 355 -6.96 12.95 6.19
C ILE A 355 -5.49 12.99 5.81
N MET A 356 -4.91 14.18 5.83
CA MET A 356 -3.46 14.40 5.74
C MET A 356 -2.98 14.93 7.07
N TYR A 357 -2.01 14.25 7.66
CA TYR A 357 -1.38 14.69 8.89
C TYR A 357 -0.07 15.41 8.57
N GLU A 358 0.16 16.48 9.29
CA GLU A 358 1.36 17.28 9.16
C GLU A 358 2.58 16.50 9.65
N GLY A 359 3.66 16.52 8.86
CA GLY A 359 4.96 16.01 9.26
C GLY A 359 5.75 17.00 10.09
N GLN A 360 7.02 16.68 10.35
CA GLN A 360 7.90 17.58 11.07
C GLN A 360 8.09 18.91 10.30
N LYS A 361 8.28 20.00 11.05
CA LYS A 361 8.35 21.35 10.51
C LYS A 361 9.39 21.53 9.41
N GLU A 362 10.55 20.92 9.55
CA GLU A 362 11.66 21.00 8.61
C GLU A 362 11.38 20.29 7.28
N ALA A 363 10.35 19.43 7.22
CA ALA A 363 9.95 18.74 5.99
C ALA A 363 9.16 19.65 5.04
N TRP A 364 8.41 20.62 5.55
CA TRP A 364 7.47 21.41 4.75
C TRP A 364 7.64 22.94 4.89
N MET A 365 8.21 23.43 5.98
CA MET A 365 8.38 24.86 6.20
C MET A 365 9.68 25.36 5.54
N PRO A 366 9.66 26.50 4.86
CA PRO A 366 10.89 27.15 4.39
C PRO A 366 11.77 27.58 5.59
N GLY A 367 13.04 27.26 5.47
CA GLY A 367 14.07 27.66 6.44
C GLY A 367 14.69 29.03 6.11
N PRO A 368 15.68 29.49 6.91
CA PRO A 368 16.32 30.78 6.74
C PRO A 368 17.00 31.02 5.40
N TRP A 369 17.37 29.95 4.67
CA TRP A 369 18.03 30.01 3.34
C TRP A 369 17.05 29.94 2.17
N ALA A 370 15.75 29.99 2.39
CA ALA A 370 14.75 29.88 1.33
C ALA A 370 14.80 31.00 0.29
N THR A 371 15.41 32.12 0.59
CA THR A 371 15.48 33.34 -0.25
C THR A 371 16.88 33.66 -0.77
N VAL A 372 17.83 32.75 -0.58
CA VAL A 372 19.26 32.96 -0.97
C VAL A 372 19.59 32.26 -2.28
#